data_71d279add762c671693206597d098034
#
_entry.id   71d279add762c671693206597d098034
#
_cell.length_a   1.000
_cell.length_b   1.000
_cell.length_c   1.000
_cell.angle_alpha   90.00
_cell.angle_beta   90.00
_cell.angle_gamma   90.00
#
_symmetry.space_group_name_H-M   'P 1'
#
loop_
_entity.id
_entity.type
_entity.pdbx_description
1 polymer ?
#
loop_
_entity_poly.entity_id
_entity_poly.type
_entity_poly.pdbx_seq_one_letter_code
_entity_poly.pdbx_strand_id
1 'polypeptide(L)'
;TKVTEVSFVYETEPWGYDQQDNFLNCVMTVETNLSSRALLGVCLGIEAGIGRVRTFKNGPRVIDLDLLFYENETADTPELMLPHPGVKERAFVLYPLHDIFPDMKIFGYDYSENFKNCDGNTVTFYSEL
;
A
#
# COMPACT_ATOMS: atom_id res chain seq x y z
N THR A 1 -7.44 -16.08 -5.45
CA THR A 1 -6.49 -15.00 -5.16
C THR A 1 -5.39 -15.52 -4.25
N LYS A 2 -4.17 -15.32 -4.63
CA LYS A 2 -3.00 -15.88 -3.93
C LYS A 2 -1.94 -14.81 -3.75
N VAL A 3 -1.46 -14.63 -2.52
CA VAL A 3 -0.31 -13.77 -2.23
C VAL A 3 0.95 -14.45 -2.73
N THR A 4 1.75 -13.75 -3.55
CA THR A 4 2.97 -14.29 -4.16
C THR A 4 4.24 -13.77 -3.53
N GLU A 5 4.28 -12.48 -3.16
CA GLU A 5 5.43 -11.86 -2.50
C GLU A 5 4.95 -10.85 -1.47
N VAL A 6 5.76 -10.66 -0.43
CA VAL A 6 5.47 -9.68 0.62
C VAL A 6 6.76 -8.93 0.93
N SER A 7 6.68 -7.61 1.03
CA SER A 7 7.81 -6.77 1.43
C SER A 7 8.09 -6.90 2.93
N PHE A 8 9.19 -6.30 3.39
CA PHE A 8 9.36 -6.03 4.81
C PHE A 8 8.30 -5.04 5.29
N VAL A 9 8.12 -4.98 6.59
CA VAL A 9 7.22 -4.01 7.23
C VAL A 9 8.05 -2.79 7.62
N TYR A 10 7.53 -1.61 7.31
CA TYR A 10 8.17 -0.33 7.60
C TYR A 10 7.28 0.50 8.51
N GLU A 11 7.93 1.25 9.38
CA GLU A 11 7.26 2.15 10.32
C GLU A 11 7.43 3.59 9.87
N THR A 12 6.34 4.36 9.94
CA THR A 12 6.35 5.79 9.65
C THR A 12 5.65 6.53 10.78
N GLU A 13 6.13 7.75 11.06
CA GLU A 13 5.51 8.61 12.06
C GLU A 13 4.23 9.23 11.51
N PRO A 14 3.20 9.41 12.36
CA PRO A 14 1.98 10.08 11.92
C PRO A 14 2.26 11.56 11.66
N TRP A 15 1.68 12.07 10.58
CA TRP A 15 1.88 13.44 10.15
C TRP A 15 1.13 14.41 11.07
N GLY A 16 1.86 15.28 11.78
CA GLY A 16 1.28 16.39 12.52
C GLY A 16 0.58 16.07 13.84
N TYR A 17 0.63 14.83 14.32
CA TYR A 17 -0.04 14.45 15.58
C TYR A 17 0.87 13.61 16.45
N ASP A 18 1.28 14.18 17.57
CA ASP A 18 2.17 13.50 18.52
C ASP A 18 1.49 12.42 19.35
N GLN A 19 0.16 12.29 19.25
CA GLN A 19 -0.61 11.40 20.10
C GLN A 19 -1.09 10.12 19.41
N GLN A 20 -0.73 9.91 18.15
CA GLN A 20 -1.08 8.69 17.44
C GLN A 20 0.12 7.77 17.39
N ASP A 21 -0.15 6.46 17.41
CA ASP A 21 0.88 5.46 17.18
C ASP A 21 1.44 5.61 15.76
N ASN A 22 2.68 5.21 15.58
CA ASN A 22 3.29 5.17 14.25
C ASN A 22 2.53 4.17 13.37
N PHE A 23 2.53 4.43 12.07
CA PHE A 23 1.91 3.55 11.09
C PHE A 23 2.88 2.47 10.65
N LEU A 24 2.35 1.26 10.46
CA LEU A 24 3.09 0.16 9.85
C LEU A 24 2.56 -0.07 8.45
N ASN A 25 3.46 -0.23 7.49
CA ASN A 25 3.13 -0.40 6.09
C ASN A 25 3.94 -1.53 5.46
N CYS A 26 3.31 -2.29 4.59
CA CYS A 26 4.00 -3.24 3.72
C CYS A 26 3.28 -3.27 2.37
N VAL A 27 3.93 -3.89 1.38
CA VAL A 27 3.34 -4.10 0.06
C VAL A 27 3.39 -5.59 -0.23
N MET A 28 2.38 -6.08 -0.92
CA MET A 28 2.37 -7.47 -1.37
C MET A 28 1.91 -7.55 -2.82
N THR A 29 2.35 -8.59 -3.50
CA THR A 29 1.84 -8.94 -4.83
C THR A 29 0.89 -10.12 -4.71
N VAL A 30 -0.15 -10.10 -5.52
CA VAL A 30 -1.13 -11.18 -5.55
C VAL A 30 -1.39 -11.62 -6.99
N GLU A 31 -1.69 -12.91 -7.16
CA GLU A 31 -2.25 -13.44 -8.40
C GLU A 31 -3.74 -13.63 -8.20
N THR A 32 -4.54 -13.19 -9.16
CA THR A 32 -5.99 -13.28 -9.05
C THR A 32 -6.63 -13.42 -10.42
N ASN A 33 -7.78 -14.10 -10.45
CA ASN A 33 -8.66 -14.15 -11.62
C ASN A 33 -9.76 -13.08 -11.54
N LEU A 34 -9.81 -12.32 -10.46
CA LEU A 34 -10.79 -11.25 -10.29
C LEU A 34 -10.40 -10.05 -11.14
N SER A 35 -11.40 -9.29 -11.59
CA SER A 35 -11.14 -7.98 -12.19
C SER A 35 -10.58 -7.03 -11.12
N SER A 36 -9.99 -5.92 -11.56
CA SER A 36 -9.48 -4.92 -10.62
C SER A 36 -10.59 -4.39 -9.70
N ARG A 37 -11.77 -4.17 -10.23
CA ARG A 37 -12.92 -3.70 -9.42
C ARG A 37 -13.40 -4.74 -8.44
N ALA A 38 -13.42 -6.01 -8.81
CA ALA A 38 -13.79 -7.10 -7.90
C ALA A 38 -12.73 -7.25 -6.81
N LEU A 39 -11.46 -7.12 -7.15
CA LEU A 39 -10.36 -7.16 -6.17
C LEU A 39 -10.46 -5.97 -5.20
N LEU A 40 -10.77 -4.78 -5.69
CA LEU A 40 -11.04 -3.62 -4.84
C LEU A 40 -12.16 -3.93 -3.85
N GLY A 41 -13.23 -4.56 -4.33
CA GLY A 41 -14.35 -4.98 -3.46
C GLY A 41 -13.90 -5.94 -2.36
N VAL A 42 -13.00 -6.86 -2.67
CA VAL A 42 -12.42 -7.78 -1.67
C VAL A 42 -11.64 -6.99 -0.62
N CYS A 43 -10.80 -6.04 -1.03
CA CYS A 43 -10.05 -5.19 -0.12
C CYS A 43 -10.97 -4.41 0.82
N LEU A 44 -12.00 -3.79 0.27
CA LEU A 44 -12.99 -3.04 1.06
C LEU A 44 -13.76 -3.97 2.02
N GLY A 45 -14.07 -5.18 1.59
CA GLY A 45 -14.72 -6.17 2.42
C GLY A 45 -13.85 -6.62 3.60
N ILE A 46 -12.55 -6.80 3.39
CA ILE A 46 -11.62 -7.15 4.45
C ILE A 46 -11.51 -6.00 5.46
N GLU A 47 -11.35 -4.79 4.97
CA GLU A 47 -11.30 -3.60 5.84
C GLU A 47 -12.56 -3.49 6.70
N ALA A 48 -13.73 -3.66 6.09
CA ALA A 48 -15.00 -3.60 6.80
C ALA A 48 -15.13 -4.71 7.83
N GLY A 49 -14.71 -5.94 7.47
CA GLY A 49 -14.76 -7.08 8.37
C GLY A 49 -13.89 -6.91 9.60
N ILE A 50 -12.65 -6.43 9.42
CA ILE A 50 -11.73 -6.17 10.52
C ILE A 50 -12.21 -4.95 11.33
N GLY A 51 -12.71 -3.90 10.67
CA GLY A 51 -13.21 -2.70 11.32
C GLY A 51 -14.42 -2.94 12.23
N ARG A 52 -15.18 -4.01 11.99
CA ARG A 52 -16.34 -4.35 12.83
C ARG A 52 -15.98 -4.75 14.26
N VAL A 53 -14.75 -5.12 14.52
CA VAL A 53 -14.31 -5.45 15.89
C VAL A 53 -13.96 -4.20 16.70
N ARG A 54 -14.03 -3.01 16.11
CA ARG A 54 -13.78 -1.75 16.82
C ARG A 54 -14.85 -1.51 17.87
N THR A 55 -14.40 -1.04 19.02
CA THR A 55 -15.28 -0.80 20.17
C THR A 55 -15.76 0.64 20.25
N PHE A 56 -15.24 1.55 19.42
CA PHE A 56 -15.63 2.95 19.45
C PHE A 56 -15.72 3.54 18.05
N LYS A 57 -16.68 4.44 17.89
CA LYS A 57 -16.91 5.18 16.65
C LYS A 57 -15.81 6.21 16.45
N ASN A 58 -15.37 6.41 15.20
CA ASN A 58 -14.33 7.36 14.83
C ASN A 58 -12.92 6.99 15.34
N GLY A 59 -12.71 5.77 15.80
CA GLY A 59 -11.39 5.29 16.09
C GLY A 59 -10.55 5.14 14.82
N PRO A 60 -9.21 5.09 14.94
CA PRO A 60 -8.35 4.84 13.79
C PRO A 60 -8.71 3.51 13.13
N ARG A 61 -8.53 3.43 11.81
CA ARG A 61 -8.73 2.17 11.10
C ARG A 61 -7.71 1.14 11.57
N VAL A 62 -8.17 -0.09 11.72
CA VAL A 62 -7.26 -1.20 12.04
C VAL A 62 -6.35 -1.51 10.88
N ILE A 63 -6.89 -1.42 9.66
CA ILE A 63 -6.14 -1.72 8.43
C ILE A 63 -6.69 -0.90 7.26
N ASP A 64 -5.76 -0.47 6.39
CA ASP A 64 -6.07 0.13 5.09
C ASP A 64 -5.46 -0.74 4.01
N LEU A 65 -6.25 -1.13 3.02
CA LEU A 65 -5.80 -1.92 1.88
C LEU A 65 -5.98 -1.10 0.60
N ASP A 66 -4.86 -0.67 0.03
CA ASP A 66 -4.87 0.10 -1.20
C ASP A 66 -4.45 -0.78 -2.38
N LEU A 67 -5.23 -0.74 -3.45
CA LEU A 67 -4.83 -1.37 -4.71
C LEU A 67 -3.96 -0.38 -5.48
N LEU A 68 -2.67 -0.71 -5.63
CA LEU A 68 -1.68 0.18 -6.22
C LEU A 68 -1.54 0.01 -7.72
N PHE A 69 -1.51 -1.24 -8.18
CA PHE A 69 -1.30 -1.61 -9.58
C PHE A 69 -2.15 -2.82 -9.93
N TYR A 70 -2.52 -2.90 -11.18
CA TYR A 70 -3.09 -4.11 -11.76
C TYR A 70 -2.48 -4.30 -13.14
N GLU A 71 -1.88 -5.47 -13.38
CA GLU A 71 -1.15 -5.73 -14.63
C GLU A 71 -2.05 -5.52 -15.84
N ASN A 72 -1.54 -4.77 -16.83
CA ASN A 72 -2.24 -4.45 -18.08
C ASN A 72 -3.55 -3.68 -17.92
N GLU A 73 -3.78 -3.04 -16.78
CA GLU A 73 -4.95 -2.21 -16.57
C GLU A 73 -4.58 -0.82 -16.08
N THR A 74 -5.33 0.15 -16.56
CA THR A 74 -5.34 1.52 -16.03
C THR A 74 -6.76 1.86 -15.62
N ALA A 75 -6.91 2.74 -14.65
CA ALA A 75 -8.21 3.22 -14.21
C ALA A 75 -8.09 4.65 -13.71
N ASP A 76 -9.13 5.43 -13.94
CA ASP A 76 -9.21 6.83 -13.53
C ASP A 76 -10.65 7.16 -13.15
N THR A 77 -11.07 6.63 -12.02
CA THR A 77 -12.41 6.88 -11.47
C THR A 77 -12.28 7.31 -10.02
N PRO A 78 -13.31 7.94 -9.43
CA PRO A 78 -13.25 8.34 -8.04
C PRO A 78 -12.96 7.18 -7.07
N GLU A 79 -13.43 5.97 -7.39
CA GLU A 79 -13.27 4.81 -6.52
C GLU A 79 -11.98 4.05 -6.76
N LEU A 80 -11.40 4.16 -7.95
CA LEU A 80 -10.25 3.35 -8.35
C LEU A 80 -9.37 4.12 -9.32
N MET A 81 -8.11 4.32 -8.92
CA MET A 81 -7.08 4.89 -9.79
C MET A 81 -5.93 3.89 -9.90
N LEU A 82 -5.57 3.52 -11.12
CA LEU A 82 -4.47 2.61 -11.40
C LEU A 82 -3.58 3.19 -12.49
N PRO A 83 -2.29 3.40 -12.25
CA PRO A 83 -1.59 3.21 -10.97
C PRO A 83 -2.09 4.17 -9.90
N HIS A 84 -2.00 3.75 -8.64
CA HIS A 84 -2.42 4.62 -7.54
C HIS A 84 -1.56 5.89 -7.51
N PRO A 85 -2.17 7.09 -7.44
CA PRO A 85 -1.40 8.33 -7.56
C PRO A 85 -0.44 8.59 -6.40
N GLY A 86 -0.70 8.01 -5.24
CA GLY A 86 0.16 8.16 -4.07
C GLY A 86 1.50 7.47 -4.17
N VAL A 87 1.70 6.56 -5.12
CA VAL A 87 2.97 5.82 -5.26
C VAL A 87 4.14 6.76 -5.55
N LYS A 88 3.92 7.80 -6.34
CA LYS A 88 5.00 8.68 -6.81
C LYS A 88 5.74 9.42 -5.70
N GLU A 89 5.09 9.71 -4.59
CA GLU A 89 5.59 10.64 -3.59
C GLU A 89 5.79 10.02 -2.21
N ARG A 90 5.24 8.82 -1.97
CA ARG A 90 5.20 8.25 -0.63
C ARG A 90 6.34 7.28 -0.40
N ALA A 91 7.33 7.70 0.39
CA ALA A 91 8.45 6.83 0.74
C ALA A 91 7.96 5.53 1.41
N PHE A 92 6.89 5.58 2.19
CA PHE A 92 6.34 4.41 2.86
C PHE A 92 5.64 3.43 1.89
N VAL A 93 5.51 3.79 0.62
CA VAL A 93 5.08 2.89 -0.45
C VAL A 93 6.29 2.48 -1.30
N LEU A 94 7.14 3.45 -1.64
CA LEU A 94 8.30 3.21 -2.51
C LEU A 94 9.33 2.26 -1.88
N TYR A 95 9.58 2.36 -0.59
CA TYR A 95 10.52 1.48 0.10
C TYR A 95 10.04 0.02 0.11
N PRO A 96 8.80 -0.27 0.50
CA PRO A 96 8.30 -1.65 0.38
C PRO A 96 8.30 -2.16 -1.06
N LEU A 97 7.97 -1.33 -2.04
CA LEU A 97 8.01 -1.72 -3.46
C LEU A 97 9.41 -2.11 -3.88
N HIS A 98 10.43 -1.40 -3.40
CA HIS A 98 11.82 -1.71 -3.73
C HIS A 98 12.24 -3.10 -3.25
N ASP A 99 11.67 -3.61 -2.17
CA ASP A 99 11.96 -4.96 -1.68
C ASP A 99 11.52 -6.02 -2.69
N ILE A 100 10.40 -5.77 -3.37
CA ILE A 100 9.82 -6.72 -4.33
C ILE A 100 10.33 -6.45 -5.75
N PHE A 101 10.49 -5.19 -6.10
CA PHE A 101 10.94 -4.74 -7.42
C PHE A 101 12.25 -3.93 -7.26
N PRO A 102 13.42 -4.60 -7.17
CA PRO A 102 14.69 -3.89 -6.92
C PRO A 102 15.05 -2.84 -7.96
N ASP A 103 14.60 -3.00 -9.20
CA ASP A 103 14.82 -2.03 -10.27
C ASP A 103 13.75 -0.92 -10.29
N MET A 104 12.76 -1.00 -9.42
CA MET A 104 11.63 -0.09 -9.35
C MET A 104 10.83 0.00 -10.64
N LYS A 105 10.85 -1.05 -11.45
CA LYS A 105 10.00 -1.17 -12.63
C LYS A 105 8.86 -2.10 -12.35
N ILE A 106 7.65 -1.55 -12.31
CA ILE A 106 6.45 -2.28 -11.94
C ILE A 106 5.46 -2.22 -13.10
N PHE A 107 5.21 -3.36 -13.72
CA PHE A 107 4.25 -3.50 -14.84
C PHE A 107 4.45 -2.44 -15.95
N GLY A 108 5.72 -2.15 -16.29
CA GLY A 108 6.03 -1.17 -17.32
C GLY A 108 6.19 0.27 -16.84
N TYR A 109 5.87 0.55 -15.59
CA TYR A 109 6.09 1.87 -15.00
C TYR A 109 7.44 1.90 -14.29
N ASP A 110 8.22 2.95 -14.51
CA ASP A 110 9.52 3.13 -13.90
C ASP A 110 9.46 4.18 -12.80
N TYR A 111 9.65 3.73 -11.55
CA TYR A 111 9.65 4.60 -10.37
C TYR A 111 11.05 4.76 -9.78
N SER A 112 12.11 4.44 -10.52
CA SER A 112 13.48 4.52 -10.02
C SER A 112 13.85 5.93 -9.56
N GLU A 113 13.48 6.96 -10.33
CA GLU A 113 13.74 8.35 -9.95
C GLU A 113 12.90 8.77 -8.73
N ASN A 114 11.65 8.34 -8.68
CA ASN A 114 10.79 8.63 -7.53
C ASN A 114 11.36 8.04 -6.25
N PHE A 115 11.84 6.80 -6.30
CA PHE A 115 12.48 6.14 -5.17
C PHE A 115 13.75 6.86 -4.74
N LYS A 116 14.60 7.22 -5.70
CA LYS A 116 15.85 7.92 -5.45
C LYS A 116 15.62 9.28 -4.78
N ASN A 117 14.57 9.98 -5.14
CA ASN A 117 14.28 11.33 -4.69
C ASN A 117 13.36 11.41 -3.46
N CYS A 118 12.77 10.30 -3.02
CA CYS A 118 11.90 10.32 -1.86
C CYS A 118 12.73 10.43 -0.57
N ASP A 119 12.08 10.91 0.50
CA ASP A 119 12.74 11.08 1.79
C ASP A 119 12.75 9.79 2.59
N GLY A 120 13.84 9.04 2.49
CA GLY A 120 14.02 7.78 3.23
C GLY A 120 14.12 7.93 4.74
N ASN A 121 14.36 9.16 5.24
CA ASN A 121 14.41 9.40 6.68
C ASN A 121 13.06 9.30 7.36
N THR A 122 11.97 9.33 6.58
CA THR A 122 10.61 9.21 7.11
C THR A 122 10.18 7.76 7.33
N VAL A 123 10.99 6.80 6.89
CA VAL A 123 10.65 5.38 6.88
C VAL A 123 11.73 4.59 7.62
N THR A 124 11.32 3.72 8.52
CA THR A 124 12.22 2.88 9.31
C THR A 124 11.82 1.42 9.15
N PHE A 125 12.80 0.55 8.89
CA PHE A 125 12.56 -0.89 8.88
C PHE A 125 12.02 -1.33 10.25
N TYR A 126 10.95 -2.10 10.25
CA TYR A 126 10.31 -2.57 11.47
C TYR A 126 10.52 -4.06 11.67
N SER A 127 10.11 -4.88 10.71
CA SER A 127 10.24 -6.33 10.82
C SER A 127 10.00 -7.02 9.49
N GLU A 128 10.29 -8.32 9.45
CA GLU A 128 9.76 -9.21 8.43
C GLU A 128 8.34 -9.59 8.81
N LEU A 129 7.53 -9.85 7.82
CA LEU A 129 6.15 -10.25 8.05
C LEU A 129 6.01 -11.75 8.35
#